data_2353ee74716fb8d0dc58c6af63fc634b
#
_entry.id   2353ee74716fb8d0dc58c6af63fc634b
#
_cell.length_a   1.000
_cell.length_b   1.000
_cell.length_c   1.000
_cell.angle_alpha   90.00
_cell.angle_beta   90.00
_cell.angle_gamma   90.00
#
_symmetry.space_group_name_H-M   'P 1'
#
loop_
_entity.id
_entity.type
_entity.pdbx_description
1 polymer ?
#
loop_
_entity_poly.entity_id
_entity_poly.type
_entity_poly.pdbx_seq_one_letter_code
_entity_poly.pdbx_strand_id
1 'polypeptide(L)'
;YDTDYSSTGAGKYALMGSGSWGTSGTSPWYPSTMIGWCKNRLGWVNVVEITEDQNNVSLQQSYSNNTIIRVNHSQVTEEYWLIENRQKIGSDTLMPYPGLAIWHINDNIAQGWGPNNNEPYYGVGLEQADGLFGLENGGPSNGGDIYPGDTNNREFSHASAPNTTSLYGEPSMTRIDNISDPNESMTFDVAYGEIILAEATIDDGVGVAYSQGVIPLGLNNDMDIYEFQFTLDFSPYIVDIIEITPTERTTFDSVVIENSSVTLINSVITAGSGTILNINLFNNTGIETDVLVSFDHCIGYTIENQEVGITILDEASYHINS
;
A
#
# COMPACT_ATOMS: atom_id res chain seq x y z
N TYR A 1 20.46 -5.14 1.49
CA TYR A 1 21.74 -5.07 0.80
C TYR A 1 21.56 -5.53 -0.63
N ASP A 2 21.68 -4.63 -1.57
CA ASP A 2 21.66 -4.91 -2.99
C ASP A 2 23.07 -5.34 -3.41
N THR A 3 23.22 -6.50 -4.06
CA THR A 3 24.52 -7.06 -4.44
C THR A 3 24.68 -7.22 -5.94
N ASP A 4 23.64 -6.96 -6.73
CA ASP A 4 23.65 -7.04 -8.20
C ASP A 4 23.66 -5.68 -8.88
N TYR A 5 23.58 -4.59 -8.08
CA TYR A 5 23.61 -3.19 -8.53
C TYR A 5 22.42 -2.77 -9.36
N SER A 6 21.27 -3.43 -9.20
CA SER A 6 20.01 -3.09 -9.87
C SER A 6 19.36 -1.84 -9.26
N SER A 7 19.63 -1.58 -7.96
CA SER A 7 19.07 -0.44 -7.21
C SER A 7 20.11 0.18 -6.26
N THR A 8 19.70 1.19 -5.50
CA THR A 8 20.49 1.75 -4.38
C THR A 8 20.25 0.97 -3.06
N GLY A 9 19.27 0.07 -3.05
CA GLY A 9 18.89 -0.73 -1.87
C GLY A 9 18.51 0.16 -0.68
N ALA A 10 19.10 -0.12 0.49
CA ALA A 10 18.85 0.67 1.71
C ALA A 10 19.59 2.03 1.77
N GLY A 11 20.23 2.42 0.70
CA GLY A 11 20.84 3.74 0.52
C GLY A 11 21.91 4.11 1.54
N LYS A 12 22.10 5.43 1.73
CA LYS A 12 23.06 6.01 2.67
C LYS A 12 22.64 5.92 4.13
N TYR A 13 21.40 5.57 4.40
CA TYR A 13 20.91 5.38 5.76
C TYR A 13 21.34 4.04 6.39
N ALA A 14 21.94 3.15 5.60
CA ALA A 14 22.39 1.84 6.04
C ALA A 14 23.89 1.65 5.90
N LEU A 15 24.56 1.21 6.97
CA LEU A 15 25.98 0.79 6.91
C LEU A 15 26.21 -0.29 5.86
N MET A 16 25.29 -1.24 5.73
CA MET A 16 25.37 -2.34 4.75
C MET A 16 24.89 -1.94 3.35
N GLY A 17 24.46 -0.69 3.18
CA GLY A 17 24.23 -0.05 1.89
C GLY A 17 25.38 0.87 1.48
N SER A 18 25.09 1.93 0.76
CA SER A 18 26.08 2.94 0.37
C SER A 18 26.57 3.82 1.53
N GLY A 19 25.95 3.70 2.71
CA GLY A 19 26.36 4.41 3.93
C GLY A 19 27.70 3.99 4.50
N SER A 20 28.31 2.86 4.07
CA SER A 20 29.68 2.47 4.41
C SER A 20 30.74 3.50 3.97
N TRP A 21 30.44 4.29 2.95
CA TRP A 21 31.28 5.39 2.46
C TRP A 21 30.97 6.73 3.13
N GLY A 22 30.26 6.70 4.25
CA GLY A 22 29.74 7.86 4.94
C GLY A 22 28.47 8.40 4.29
N THR A 23 27.65 9.05 5.09
CA THR A 23 26.34 9.58 4.63
C THR A 23 26.49 10.66 3.56
N SER A 24 27.64 11.37 3.49
CA SER A 24 27.97 12.27 2.38
C SER A 24 28.44 11.55 1.10
N GLY A 25 28.71 10.23 1.18
CA GLY A 25 29.26 9.44 0.08
C GLY A 25 30.74 9.67 -0.22
N THR A 26 31.43 10.53 0.55
CA THR A 26 32.84 10.89 0.34
C THR A 26 33.67 10.86 1.61
N SER A 27 33.07 10.52 2.75
CA SER A 27 33.73 10.56 4.06
C SER A 27 33.63 9.21 4.79
N PRO A 28 34.45 8.21 4.40
CA PRO A 28 34.41 6.87 5.00
C PRO A 28 34.76 6.85 6.49
N TRP A 29 35.23 7.96 7.03
CA TRP A 29 35.52 8.15 8.46
C TRP A 29 34.24 8.29 9.32
N TYR A 30 33.10 8.56 8.69
CA TYR A 30 31.78 8.68 9.33
C TYR A 30 30.78 7.75 8.62
N PRO A 31 30.97 6.42 8.71
CA PRO A 31 30.02 5.49 8.12
C PRO A 31 28.68 5.61 8.82
N SER A 32 27.60 5.40 8.09
CA SER A 32 26.25 5.37 8.68
C SER A 32 26.13 4.31 9.75
N THR A 33 25.27 4.55 10.72
CA THR A 33 24.89 3.57 11.73
C THR A 33 24.26 2.33 11.04
N MET A 34 24.48 1.17 11.64
CA MET A 34 23.78 -0.06 11.27
C MET A 34 22.27 0.10 11.52
N ILE A 35 21.46 -0.36 10.58
CA ILE A 35 19.99 -0.28 10.69
C ILE A 35 19.43 -1.19 11.78
N GLY A 36 18.23 -0.89 12.27
CA GLY A 36 17.56 -1.59 13.34
C GLY A 36 17.42 -3.09 13.11
N TRP A 37 17.12 -3.51 11.89
CA TRP A 37 17.04 -4.93 11.54
C TRP A 37 18.37 -5.67 11.78
N CYS A 38 19.48 -5.10 11.31
CA CYS A 38 20.80 -5.70 11.54
C CYS A 38 21.17 -5.72 13.03
N LYS A 39 20.91 -4.62 13.76
CA LYS A 39 21.14 -4.55 15.22
C LYS A 39 20.31 -5.59 15.97
N ASN A 40 19.04 -5.79 15.57
CA ASN A 40 18.15 -6.79 16.15
C ASN A 40 18.70 -8.21 15.94
N ARG A 41 19.15 -8.53 14.73
CA ARG A 41 19.76 -9.85 14.40
C ARG A 41 21.03 -10.14 15.23
N LEU A 42 21.73 -9.09 15.65
CA LEU A 42 22.91 -9.20 16.49
C LEU A 42 22.61 -9.16 18.00
N GLY A 43 21.35 -8.95 18.38
CA GLY A 43 20.93 -8.82 19.78
C GLY A 43 21.40 -7.52 20.43
N TRP A 44 21.59 -6.45 19.67
CA TRP A 44 22.12 -5.17 20.16
C TRP A 44 21.03 -4.17 20.51
N VAL A 45 19.79 -4.46 20.16
CA VAL A 45 18.64 -3.58 20.42
C VAL A 45 17.53 -4.32 21.15
N ASN A 46 16.74 -3.54 21.88
CA ASN A 46 15.49 -3.97 22.46
C ASN A 46 14.35 -3.61 21.51
N VAL A 47 13.65 -4.62 20.99
CA VAL A 47 12.49 -4.42 20.15
C VAL A 47 11.26 -4.33 21.03
N VAL A 48 10.58 -3.19 20.98
CA VAL A 48 9.26 -3.00 21.60
C VAL A 48 8.22 -3.15 20.49
N GLU A 49 7.41 -4.18 20.59
CA GLU A 49 6.35 -4.46 19.65
C GLU A 49 5.07 -3.75 20.10
N ILE A 50 4.44 -3.01 19.17
CA ILE A 50 3.11 -2.42 19.35
C ILE A 50 2.12 -3.31 18.65
N THR A 51 1.11 -3.79 19.36
CA THR A 51 0.12 -4.76 18.87
C THR A 51 -1.33 -4.26 18.95
N GLU A 52 -1.53 -3.04 19.42
CA GLU A 52 -2.82 -2.39 19.57
C GLU A 52 -2.66 -0.87 19.37
N ASP A 53 -3.75 -0.16 19.23
CA ASP A 53 -3.74 1.29 19.06
C ASP A 53 -3.00 1.97 20.21
N GLN A 54 -2.06 2.82 19.87
CA GLN A 54 -1.26 3.56 20.83
C GLN A 54 -0.96 4.98 20.36
N ASN A 55 -1.41 5.97 21.11
CA ASN A 55 -1.12 7.37 20.82
C ASN A 55 0.14 7.84 21.55
N ASN A 56 0.83 8.83 20.96
CA ASN A 56 2.02 9.46 21.50
C ASN A 56 3.13 8.45 21.88
N VAL A 57 3.36 7.44 21.03
CA VAL A 57 4.52 6.56 21.16
C VAL A 57 5.78 7.40 21.12
N SER A 58 6.59 7.34 22.18
CA SER A 58 7.83 8.13 22.28
C SER A 58 9.05 7.27 21.98
N LEU A 59 9.87 7.68 21.01
CA LEU A 59 11.07 6.97 20.58
C LEU A 59 12.29 7.87 20.66
N GLN A 60 13.23 7.50 21.56
CA GLN A 60 14.50 8.18 21.72
C GLN A 60 15.43 7.92 20.53
N GLN A 61 16.29 8.87 20.24
CA GLN A 61 17.25 8.76 19.15
C GLN A 61 18.19 7.55 19.31
N SER A 62 18.45 6.85 18.20
CA SER A 62 19.11 5.53 18.16
C SER A 62 20.61 5.55 18.44
N TYR A 63 21.26 6.73 18.54
CA TYR A 63 22.68 6.83 18.87
C TYR A 63 22.98 6.53 20.32
N SER A 64 22.14 7.01 21.25
CA SER A 64 22.30 6.82 22.70
C SER A 64 21.27 5.87 23.31
N ASN A 65 20.34 5.38 22.51
CA ASN A 65 19.29 4.45 22.96
C ASN A 65 19.25 3.22 22.07
N ASN A 66 19.05 2.06 22.66
CA ASN A 66 19.01 0.80 21.95
C ASN A 66 17.59 0.26 21.73
N THR A 67 16.57 1.09 21.89
CA THR A 67 15.18 0.70 21.64
C THR A 67 14.80 0.99 20.19
N ILE A 68 14.12 0.06 19.55
CA ILE A 68 13.42 0.22 18.27
C ILE A 68 11.99 -0.24 18.43
N ILE A 69 11.10 0.33 17.63
CA ILE A 69 9.68 -0.07 17.64
C ILE A 69 9.44 -1.04 16.47
N ARG A 70 8.65 -2.07 16.73
CA ARG A 70 8.09 -2.95 15.71
C ARG A 70 6.60 -2.73 15.63
N VAL A 71 6.10 -2.54 14.40
CA VAL A 71 4.69 -2.46 14.06
C VAL A 71 4.42 -3.51 12.99
N ASN A 72 3.44 -4.39 13.21
CA ASN A 72 3.18 -5.51 12.31
C ASN A 72 2.24 -5.09 11.18
N HIS A 73 2.40 -5.75 10.02
CA HIS A 73 1.38 -5.73 8.98
C HIS A 73 0.12 -6.44 9.51
N SER A 74 -1.06 -5.86 9.26
CA SER A 74 -2.30 -6.39 9.86
C SER A 74 -2.74 -7.75 9.30
N GLN A 75 -2.30 -8.11 8.08
CA GLN A 75 -2.72 -9.33 7.38
C GLN A 75 -1.58 -10.33 7.12
N VAL A 76 -0.35 -9.85 6.92
CA VAL A 76 0.80 -10.68 6.52
C VAL A 76 1.75 -10.82 7.70
N THR A 77 1.84 -12.00 8.29
CA THR A 77 2.61 -12.25 9.51
C THR A 77 4.12 -12.14 9.34
N GLU A 78 4.62 -12.33 8.12
CA GLU A 78 6.03 -12.24 7.76
C GLU A 78 6.49 -10.81 7.49
N GLU A 79 5.54 -9.87 7.37
CA GLU A 79 5.82 -8.46 7.09
C GLU A 79 5.54 -7.58 8.29
N TYR A 80 6.44 -6.63 8.51
CA TYR A 80 6.35 -5.66 9.60
C TYR A 80 7.26 -4.46 9.33
N TRP A 81 7.04 -3.40 10.08
CA TRP A 81 7.91 -2.22 10.04
C TRP A 81 8.73 -2.11 11.32
N LEU A 82 10.03 -1.83 11.15
CA LEU A 82 10.91 -1.42 12.24
C LEU A 82 11.15 0.09 12.17
N ILE A 83 10.94 0.77 13.28
CA ILE A 83 11.02 2.22 13.37
C ILE A 83 12.21 2.61 14.24
N GLU A 84 13.08 3.45 13.69
CA GLU A 84 14.21 4.05 14.40
C GLU A 84 14.12 5.57 14.34
N ASN A 85 14.39 6.25 15.46
CA ASN A 85 14.61 7.69 15.47
C ASN A 85 16.07 7.96 15.12
N ARG A 86 16.36 8.46 13.94
CA ARG A 86 17.69 8.74 13.40
C ARG A 86 17.96 10.24 13.43
N GLN A 87 18.99 10.65 14.15
CA GLN A 87 19.39 12.06 14.30
C GLN A 87 20.79 12.29 13.76
N LYS A 88 21.08 13.53 13.34
CA LYS A 88 22.38 13.93 12.77
C LYS A 88 23.47 14.06 13.82
N ILE A 89 23.75 12.97 14.53
CA ILE A 89 24.78 12.89 15.57
C ILE A 89 25.65 11.62 15.40
N GLY A 90 26.83 11.64 15.99
CA GLY A 90 27.79 10.54 15.90
C GLY A 90 28.11 10.19 14.44
N SER A 91 28.03 8.93 14.09
CA SER A 91 28.27 8.46 12.72
C SER A 91 27.24 8.95 11.70
N ASP A 92 26.02 9.28 12.15
CA ASP A 92 24.95 9.80 11.28
C ASP A 92 25.00 11.33 11.09
N THR A 93 26.02 12.02 11.57
CA THR A 93 26.14 13.50 11.49
C THR A 93 25.93 14.03 10.06
N LEU A 94 26.36 13.29 9.06
CA LEU A 94 26.32 13.72 7.64
C LEU A 94 25.13 13.15 6.87
N MET A 95 24.19 12.44 7.52
CA MET A 95 23.04 11.90 6.79
C MET A 95 22.18 13.03 6.19
N PRO A 96 21.43 12.77 5.10
CA PRO A 96 20.69 13.81 4.38
C PRO A 96 19.70 14.58 5.29
N TYR A 97 18.87 13.86 6.00
CA TYR A 97 17.86 14.46 6.89
C TYR A 97 17.71 13.65 8.19
N PRO A 98 17.38 14.26 9.35
CA PRO A 98 17.05 13.55 10.58
C PRO A 98 15.57 13.19 10.62
N GLY A 99 15.20 12.13 11.37
CA GLY A 99 13.79 11.77 11.52
C GLY A 99 13.57 10.30 11.87
N LEU A 100 12.35 9.81 11.66
CA LEU A 100 12.02 8.40 11.76
C LEU A 100 12.38 7.67 10.48
N ALA A 101 13.23 6.66 10.57
CA ALA A 101 13.43 5.68 9.53
C ALA A 101 12.43 4.54 9.74
N ILE A 102 11.55 4.33 8.78
CA ILE A 102 10.58 3.23 8.76
C ILE A 102 11.10 2.18 7.78
N TRP A 103 11.49 1.03 8.31
CA TRP A 103 12.04 -0.08 7.55
C TRP A 103 10.98 -1.14 7.32
N HIS A 104 10.59 -1.39 6.09
CA HIS A 104 9.75 -2.53 5.72
C HIS A 104 10.59 -3.80 5.72
N ILE A 105 10.15 -4.78 6.47
CA ILE A 105 10.83 -6.06 6.59
C ILE A 105 9.89 -7.17 6.12
N ASN A 106 10.40 -8.03 5.25
CA ASN A 106 9.78 -9.32 4.96
C ASN A 106 10.75 -10.42 5.40
N ASP A 107 10.42 -11.14 6.46
CA ASP A 107 11.33 -12.12 7.07
C ASP A 107 11.67 -13.30 6.14
N ASN A 108 10.78 -13.68 5.23
CA ASN A 108 11.03 -14.76 4.28
C ASN A 108 12.11 -14.38 3.26
N ILE A 109 12.12 -13.12 2.81
CA ILE A 109 13.10 -12.59 1.87
C ILE A 109 14.38 -12.18 2.59
N ALA A 110 14.25 -11.49 3.74
CA ALA A 110 15.37 -10.92 4.48
C ALA A 110 16.39 -11.95 4.99
N GLN A 111 15.97 -13.21 5.19
CA GLN A 111 16.84 -14.30 5.62
C GLN A 111 17.55 -14.99 4.44
N GLY A 112 17.16 -14.66 3.22
CA GLY A 112 17.73 -15.23 2.00
C GLY A 112 19.09 -14.64 1.63
N TRP A 113 19.65 -15.16 0.56
CA TRP A 113 20.88 -14.66 -0.04
C TRP A 113 20.53 -13.52 -1.01
N GLY A 114 21.11 -12.33 -0.80
CA GLY A 114 20.81 -11.15 -1.60
C GLY A 114 19.39 -10.61 -1.38
N PRO A 115 19.03 -10.21 -0.14
CA PRO A 115 17.65 -9.92 0.24
C PRO A 115 17.02 -8.74 -0.52
N ASN A 116 17.79 -7.94 -1.22
CA ASN A 116 17.31 -6.78 -1.97
C ASN A 116 17.73 -6.83 -3.45
N ASN A 117 17.89 -8.02 -4.03
CA ASN A 117 18.28 -8.23 -5.42
C ASN A 117 17.11 -8.49 -6.37
N ASN A 118 15.87 -8.34 -5.91
CA ASN A 118 14.68 -8.64 -6.71
C ASN A 118 13.63 -7.53 -6.52
N GLU A 119 13.87 -6.41 -7.16
CA GLU A 119 12.97 -5.26 -7.11
C GLU A 119 11.58 -5.63 -7.67
N PRO A 120 10.52 -5.09 -7.07
CA PRO A 120 10.45 -4.24 -5.86
C PRO A 120 10.39 -5.03 -4.55
N TYR A 121 10.57 -6.35 -4.57
CA TYR A 121 10.37 -7.26 -3.43
C TYR A 121 11.60 -7.31 -2.53
N TYR A 122 11.78 -6.27 -1.71
CA TYR A 122 12.89 -6.18 -0.77
C TYR A 122 12.63 -6.94 0.53
N GLY A 123 13.66 -7.65 1.02
CA GLY A 123 13.63 -8.21 2.37
C GLY A 123 13.80 -7.14 3.45
N VAL A 124 14.48 -6.04 3.13
CA VAL A 124 14.72 -4.90 4.02
C VAL A 124 14.71 -3.62 3.19
N GLY A 125 13.60 -2.94 3.09
CA GLY A 125 13.41 -1.68 2.37
C GLY A 125 13.27 -0.48 3.30
N LEU A 126 13.60 0.72 2.84
CA LEU A 126 13.29 1.97 3.51
C LEU A 126 12.02 2.56 2.88
N GLU A 127 11.00 2.76 3.69
CA GLU A 127 9.81 3.48 3.27
C GLU A 127 10.15 4.97 3.11
N GLN A 128 10.27 5.42 1.85
CA GLN A 128 10.72 6.78 1.54
C GLN A 128 9.57 7.76 1.68
N ALA A 129 9.67 8.66 2.64
CA ALA A 129 8.59 9.59 3.02
C ALA A 129 8.09 10.48 1.87
N ASP A 130 8.88 10.67 0.81
CA ASP A 130 8.47 11.42 -0.38
C ASP A 130 7.65 10.61 -1.39
N GLY A 131 7.55 9.27 -1.21
CA GLY A 131 6.81 8.37 -2.09
C GLY A 131 7.37 8.26 -3.52
N LEU A 132 8.59 8.72 -3.77
CA LEU A 132 9.17 8.76 -5.13
C LEU A 132 9.91 7.47 -5.49
N PHE A 133 10.13 6.56 -4.52
CA PHE A 133 10.85 5.30 -4.73
C PHE A 133 12.22 5.49 -5.41
N GLY A 134 12.91 6.58 -5.00
CA GLY A 134 14.19 6.96 -5.60
C GLY A 134 15.27 5.90 -5.44
N LEU A 135 15.31 5.21 -4.30
CA LEU A 135 16.30 4.17 -4.00
C LEU A 135 16.12 2.94 -4.90
N GLU A 136 14.90 2.50 -5.13
CA GLU A 136 14.55 1.38 -6.00
C GLU A 136 14.91 1.67 -7.45
N ASN A 137 14.79 2.93 -7.87
CA ASN A 137 15.12 3.39 -9.20
C ASN A 137 16.61 3.79 -9.37
N GLY A 138 17.48 3.38 -8.43
CA GLY A 138 18.92 3.65 -8.50
C GLY A 138 19.32 5.09 -8.19
N GLY A 139 18.40 5.89 -7.65
CA GLY A 139 18.63 7.28 -7.25
C GLY A 139 19.45 7.40 -5.95
N PRO A 140 20.01 8.59 -5.68
CA PRO A 140 20.75 8.82 -4.43
C PRO A 140 19.80 9.01 -3.25
N SER A 141 20.23 8.61 -2.05
CA SER A 141 19.53 8.98 -0.82
C SER A 141 19.46 10.50 -0.65
N ASN A 142 18.31 11.00 -0.23
CA ASN A 142 18.01 12.42 -0.11
C ASN A 142 17.23 12.75 1.19
N GLY A 143 16.78 13.99 1.35
CA GLY A 143 16.06 14.45 2.54
C GLY A 143 14.60 13.98 2.60
N GLY A 144 14.06 13.48 1.50
CA GLY A 144 12.70 12.94 1.42
C GLY A 144 12.58 11.45 1.81
N ASP A 145 13.71 10.75 2.04
CA ASP A 145 13.70 9.32 2.33
C ASP A 145 13.27 8.96 3.77
N ILE A 146 13.21 9.91 4.68
CA ILE A 146 12.98 9.68 6.12
C ILE A 146 11.89 10.62 6.65
N TYR A 147 11.05 10.17 7.58
CA TYR A 147 9.90 10.92 8.08
C TYR A 147 10.27 11.96 9.15
N PRO A 148 9.67 13.18 9.13
CA PRO A 148 8.75 13.68 8.12
C PRO A 148 9.43 14.12 6.82
N GLY A 149 10.76 14.14 6.78
CA GLY A 149 11.55 14.53 5.63
C GLY A 149 11.41 16.01 5.25
N ASP A 150 11.99 16.37 4.13
CA ASP A 150 11.86 17.71 3.56
C ASP A 150 10.49 17.92 2.86
N THR A 151 9.73 16.86 2.61
CA THR A 151 8.34 16.89 2.13
C THR A 151 7.34 17.11 3.25
N ASN A 152 7.77 17.02 4.53
CA ASN A 152 6.92 17.11 5.72
C ASN A 152 5.80 16.07 5.75
N ASN A 153 6.07 14.85 5.25
CA ASN A 153 5.14 13.74 5.34
C ASN A 153 5.10 13.18 6.76
N ARG A 154 3.92 13.22 7.39
CA ARG A 154 3.73 12.82 8.81
C ARG A 154 2.84 11.61 8.95
N GLU A 155 2.58 10.92 7.85
CA GLU A 155 1.70 9.76 7.80
C GLU A 155 2.29 8.66 6.92
N PHE A 156 2.19 7.43 7.42
CA PHE A 156 2.44 6.21 6.68
C PHE A 156 1.26 5.28 6.98
N SER A 157 0.36 5.17 6.03
CA SER A 157 -0.91 4.46 6.15
C SER A 157 -1.26 3.74 4.85
N HIS A 158 -2.39 3.07 4.82
CA HIS A 158 -2.89 2.48 3.57
C HIS A 158 -3.16 3.56 2.49
N ALA A 159 -3.62 4.73 2.89
CA ALA A 159 -3.98 5.82 1.97
C ALA A 159 -2.82 6.77 1.63
N SER A 160 -1.64 6.60 2.22
CA SER A 160 -0.47 7.46 1.97
C SER A 160 0.39 6.96 0.81
N ALA A 161 1.36 7.78 0.39
CA ALA A 161 2.44 7.39 -0.51
C ALA A 161 3.80 7.73 0.16
N PRO A 162 4.64 6.71 0.52
CA PRO A 162 4.39 5.27 0.39
C PRO A 162 3.23 4.81 1.30
N ASN A 163 2.73 3.59 1.07
CA ASN A 163 1.61 3.05 1.82
C ASN A 163 1.98 1.76 2.57
N THR A 164 1.07 1.31 3.46
CA THR A 164 1.27 0.12 4.30
C THR A 164 0.82 -1.19 3.64
N THR A 165 0.66 -1.21 2.32
CA THR A 165 0.38 -2.43 1.57
C THR A 165 1.59 -3.38 1.63
N SER A 166 1.35 -4.68 1.67
CA SER A 166 2.43 -5.69 1.62
C SER A 166 3.20 -5.62 0.30
N LEU A 167 4.37 -6.25 0.25
CA LEU A 167 5.16 -6.37 -0.99
C LEU A 167 4.38 -7.04 -2.14
N TYR A 168 3.37 -7.85 -1.84
CA TYR A 168 2.57 -8.58 -2.83
C TYR A 168 1.17 -8.00 -3.02
N GLY A 169 0.91 -6.79 -2.49
CA GLY A 169 -0.33 -6.07 -2.71
C GLY A 169 -1.43 -6.34 -1.68
N GLU A 170 -1.17 -7.12 -0.62
CA GLU A 170 -2.15 -7.31 0.44
C GLU A 170 -2.35 -6.01 1.23
N PRO A 171 -3.58 -5.52 1.39
CA PRO A 171 -3.85 -4.30 2.10
C PRO A 171 -3.51 -4.41 3.59
N SER A 172 -3.10 -3.32 4.21
CA SER A 172 -2.91 -3.23 5.65
C SER A 172 -3.62 -2.01 6.19
N MET A 173 -4.41 -2.20 7.24
CA MET A 173 -5.05 -1.10 7.96
C MET A 173 -4.16 -0.54 9.08
N THR A 174 -2.90 -0.96 9.11
CA THR A 174 -1.89 -0.40 10.01
C THR A 174 -1.56 1.04 9.60
N ARG A 175 -1.54 1.95 10.56
CA ARG A 175 -1.23 3.35 10.35
C ARG A 175 -0.20 3.83 11.37
N ILE A 176 0.76 4.60 10.89
CA ILE A 176 1.74 5.33 11.68
C ILE A 176 1.58 6.80 11.29
N ASP A 177 1.06 7.64 12.18
CA ASP A 177 0.77 9.03 11.87
C ASP A 177 1.12 10.00 12.99
N ASN A 178 0.73 11.27 12.86
CA ASN A 178 1.06 12.34 13.81
C ASN A 178 2.57 12.40 14.14
N ILE A 179 3.41 12.06 13.14
CA ILE A 179 4.87 12.04 13.29
C ILE A 179 5.36 13.46 13.62
N SER A 180 6.04 13.60 14.77
CA SER A 180 6.57 14.86 15.24
C SER A 180 7.75 15.38 14.42
N ASP A 181 8.16 16.62 14.68
CA ASP A 181 9.42 17.15 14.14
C ASP A 181 10.62 16.35 14.62
N PRO A 182 11.70 16.28 13.82
CA PRO A 182 12.94 15.62 14.21
C PRO A 182 13.50 16.19 15.51
N ASN A 183 13.71 15.31 16.49
CA ASN A 183 14.24 15.69 17.81
C ASN A 183 14.90 14.46 18.47
N GLU A 184 15.61 14.70 19.57
CA GLU A 184 16.19 13.64 20.42
C GLU A 184 15.13 12.60 20.83
N SER A 185 13.93 13.04 21.14
CA SER A 185 12.75 12.19 21.30
C SER A 185 11.70 12.57 20.28
N MET A 186 11.30 11.65 19.43
CA MET A 186 10.20 11.84 18.48
C MET A 186 8.97 11.10 18.96
N THR A 187 7.80 11.61 18.62
CA THR A 187 6.50 10.97 18.90
C THR A 187 5.74 10.71 17.63
N PHE A 188 4.92 9.68 17.66
CA PHE A 188 3.99 9.29 16.60
C PHE A 188 2.85 8.46 17.19
N ASP A 189 1.80 8.26 16.45
CA ASP A 189 0.69 7.39 16.79
C ASP A 189 0.77 6.12 15.96
N VAL A 190 0.29 5.00 16.51
CA VAL A 190 0.11 3.73 15.82
C VAL A 190 -1.33 3.33 15.96
N ALA A 191 -1.98 2.98 14.87
CA ALA A 191 -3.33 2.43 14.88
C ALA A 191 -3.41 1.18 14.00
N TYR A 192 -4.23 0.23 14.44
CA TYR A 192 -4.60 -0.98 13.72
C TYR A 192 -6.09 -0.89 13.41
N GLY A 193 -6.44 -0.44 12.20
CA GLY A 193 -7.83 -0.43 11.76
C GLY A 193 -8.37 -1.86 11.61
N GLU A 194 -9.67 -1.99 11.70
CA GLU A 194 -10.34 -3.23 11.30
C GLU A 194 -10.43 -3.28 9.77
N ILE A 195 -10.04 -4.40 9.18
CA ILE A 195 -10.37 -4.66 7.78
C ILE A 195 -11.83 -5.05 7.74
N ILE A 196 -12.63 -4.16 7.22
CA ILE A 196 -14.02 -4.44 6.95
C ILE A 196 -14.04 -5.19 5.63
N LEU A 197 -14.36 -6.48 5.71
CA LEU A 197 -14.46 -7.33 4.54
C LEU A 197 -15.85 -7.15 3.91
N ALA A 198 -15.84 -6.87 2.62
CA ALA A 198 -17.00 -7.01 1.76
C ALA A 198 -16.67 -8.03 0.66
N GLU A 199 -17.69 -8.67 0.11
CA GLU A 199 -17.52 -9.66 -0.95
C GLU A 199 -18.20 -9.12 -2.21
N ALA A 200 -17.43 -8.90 -3.27
CA ALA A 200 -17.95 -8.50 -4.57
C ALA A 200 -18.18 -9.73 -5.45
N THR A 201 -19.31 -9.73 -6.12
CA THR A 201 -19.69 -10.74 -7.10
C THR A 201 -20.08 -10.08 -8.41
N ILE A 202 -19.87 -10.76 -9.50
CA ILE A 202 -20.40 -10.39 -10.79
C ILE A 202 -21.18 -11.58 -11.33
N ASP A 203 -22.43 -11.34 -11.74
CA ASP A 203 -23.28 -12.41 -12.23
C ASP A 203 -23.19 -12.51 -13.75
N ASP A 204 -23.52 -13.69 -14.28
CA ASP A 204 -23.59 -13.90 -15.71
C ASP A 204 -24.58 -12.96 -16.40
N GLY A 205 -24.25 -12.56 -17.61
CA GLY A 205 -25.07 -11.65 -18.41
C GLY A 205 -25.31 -12.18 -19.82
N VAL A 206 -26.31 -11.61 -20.48
CA VAL A 206 -26.67 -11.94 -21.84
C VAL A 206 -26.94 -10.66 -22.63
N GLY A 207 -26.44 -10.62 -23.86
CA GLY A 207 -26.70 -9.53 -24.80
C GLY A 207 -26.97 -10.04 -26.19
N VAL A 208 -27.25 -9.12 -27.10
CA VAL A 208 -27.45 -9.40 -28.53
C VAL A 208 -26.41 -8.63 -29.35
N ALA A 209 -25.97 -9.19 -30.45
CA ALA A 209 -25.00 -8.56 -31.35
C ALA A 209 -25.40 -7.12 -31.72
N TYR A 210 -24.43 -6.22 -31.72
CA TYR A 210 -24.60 -4.78 -31.98
C TYR A 210 -25.73 -4.11 -31.17
N SER A 211 -25.94 -4.57 -29.94
CA SER A 211 -26.99 -4.09 -29.05
C SER A 211 -26.48 -3.95 -27.64
N GLN A 212 -27.33 -3.47 -26.75
CA GLN A 212 -27.03 -3.36 -25.32
C GLN A 212 -27.30 -4.69 -24.61
N GLY A 213 -26.55 -4.92 -23.55
CA GLY A 213 -26.78 -6.00 -22.60
C GLY A 213 -26.44 -5.52 -21.19
N VAL A 214 -26.72 -6.34 -20.20
CA VAL A 214 -26.56 -5.99 -18.79
C VAL A 214 -25.84 -7.08 -18.04
N ILE A 215 -24.91 -6.70 -17.17
CA ILE A 215 -24.30 -7.56 -16.16
C ILE A 215 -24.60 -6.99 -14.79
N PRO A 216 -25.18 -7.77 -13.86
CA PRO A 216 -25.36 -7.36 -12.48
C PRO A 216 -24.03 -7.44 -11.69
N LEU A 217 -23.75 -6.42 -10.88
CA LEU A 217 -22.68 -6.43 -9.91
C LEU A 217 -23.29 -6.50 -8.51
N GLY A 218 -22.92 -7.51 -7.76
CA GLY A 218 -23.36 -7.74 -6.39
C GLY A 218 -22.33 -7.36 -5.35
N LEU A 219 -22.79 -7.06 -4.15
CA LEU A 219 -21.93 -6.84 -3.00
C LEU A 219 -22.62 -7.41 -1.74
N ASN A 220 -21.83 -8.10 -0.93
CA ASN A 220 -22.18 -8.54 0.41
C ASN A 220 -21.32 -7.75 1.39
N ASN A 221 -21.93 -6.84 2.15
CA ASN A 221 -21.24 -5.93 3.06
C ASN A 221 -22.06 -5.72 4.34
N ASP A 222 -21.39 -5.77 5.48
CA ASP A 222 -22.02 -5.63 6.80
C ASP A 222 -22.27 -4.17 7.20
N MET A 223 -21.66 -3.22 6.48
CA MET A 223 -21.82 -1.78 6.71
C MET A 223 -21.87 -1.00 5.41
N ASP A 224 -22.32 0.25 5.50
CA ASP A 224 -22.41 1.15 4.36
C ASP A 224 -21.01 1.43 3.78
N ILE A 225 -20.91 1.37 2.44
CA ILE A 225 -19.68 1.64 1.69
C ILE A 225 -19.85 2.94 0.90
N TYR A 226 -18.85 3.79 0.99
CA TYR A 226 -18.77 5.10 0.35
C TYR A 226 -17.66 5.11 -0.72
N GLU A 227 -17.72 6.06 -1.65
CA GLU A 227 -16.67 6.29 -2.66
C GLU A 227 -16.27 5.00 -3.41
N PHE A 228 -17.25 4.25 -3.91
CA PHE A 228 -17.02 2.94 -4.53
C PHE A 228 -16.44 3.08 -5.95
N GLN A 229 -15.37 2.35 -6.20
CA GLN A 229 -14.68 2.29 -7.49
C GLN A 229 -14.39 0.83 -7.87
N PHE A 230 -14.42 0.54 -9.16
CA PHE A 230 -14.03 -0.77 -9.68
C PHE A 230 -13.52 -0.68 -11.11
N THR A 231 -12.71 -1.65 -11.51
CA THR A 231 -12.25 -1.85 -12.89
C THR A 231 -12.55 -3.28 -13.31
N LEU A 232 -13.13 -3.44 -14.51
CA LEU A 232 -13.42 -4.74 -15.09
C LEU A 232 -12.46 -5.05 -16.22
N ASP A 233 -12.10 -6.31 -16.37
CA ASP A 233 -11.43 -6.84 -17.54
C ASP A 233 -12.40 -7.70 -18.37
N PHE A 234 -12.32 -7.56 -19.69
CA PHE A 234 -13.15 -8.27 -20.64
C PHE A 234 -12.27 -9.07 -21.61
N SER A 235 -12.49 -10.37 -21.68
CA SER A 235 -11.72 -11.24 -22.60
C SER A 235 -12.63 -12.13 -23.47
N PRO A 236 -12.67 -11.90 -24.79
CA PRO A 236 -12.00 -10.85 -25.57
C PRO A 236 -12.63 -9.45 -25.36
N TYR A 237 -11.84 -8.39 -25.54
CA TYR A 237 -12.30 -7.00 -25.41
C TYR A 237 -13.14 -6.58 -26.62
N ILE A 238 -14.43 -6.91 -26.58
CA ILE A 238 -15.42 -6.65 -27.64
C ILE A 238 -16.71 -6.01 -27.10
N VAL A 239 -16.68 -5.55 -25.86
CA VAL A 239 -17.78 -4.85 -25.19
C VAL A 239 -17.27 -3.56 -24.58
N ASP A 240 -18.11 -2.55 -24.53
CA ASP A 240 -17.82 -1.27 -23.85
C ASP A 240 -18.85 -1.02 -22.75
N ILE A 241 -18.44 -0.50 -21.60
CA ILE A 241 -19.34 -0.01 -20.56
C ILE A 241 -19.92 1.32 -21.03
N ILE A 242 -21.24 1.39 -21.15
CA ILE A 242 -21.94 2.59 -21.65
C ILE A 242 -22.73 3.32 -20.56
N GLU A 243 -23.17 2.61 -19.53
CA GLU A 243 -23.97 3.20 -18.45
C GLU A 243 -23.90 2.33 -17.20
N ILE A 244 -23.96 2.97 -16.04
CA ILE A 244 -24.13 2.30 -14.74
C ILE A 244 -25.47 2.70 -14.16
N THR A 245 -26.29 1.71 -13.85
CA THR A 245 -27.62 1.92 -13.27
C THR A 245 -27.63 1.42 -11.81
N PRO A 246 -27.93 2.28 -10.81
CA PRO A 246 -28.00 1.88 -9.42
C PRO A 246 -29.21 0.98 -9.14
N THR A 247 -29.11 0.18 -8.08
CA THR A 247 -30.25 -0.51 -7.48
C THR A 247 -30.76 0.27 -6.27
N GLU A 248 -31.74 -0.28 -5.54
CA GLU A 248 -32.26 0.35 -4.31
C GLU A 248 -31.21 0.52 -3.20
N ARG A 249 -30.11 -0.29 -3.26
CA ARG A 249 -29.02 -0.25 -2.28
C ARG A 249 -27.95 0.79 -2.59
N THR A 250 -27.95 1.37 -3.77
CA THR A 250 -26.87 2.26 -4.22
C THR A 250 -27.41 3.61 -4.64
N THR A 251 -26.78 4.65 -4.12
CA THR A 251 -27.00 6.05 -4.56
C THR A 251 -25.66 6.66 -4.94
N PHE A 252 -25.65 7.55 -5.92
CA PHE A 252 -24.49 8.39 -6.30
C PHE A 252 -24.96 9.65 -7.03
N ASP A 253 -24.12 10.68 -7.01
CA ASP A 253 -24.43 11.94 -7.71
C ASP A 253 -24.11 11.85 -9.20
N SER A 254 -23.00 11.19 -9.54
CA SER A 254 -22.56 10.96 -10.93
C SER A 254 -21.62 9.76 -11.03
N VAL A 255 -21.39 9.31 -12.24
CA VAL A 255 -20.45 8.23 -12.55
C VAL A 255 -19.42 8.71 -13.56
N VAL A 256 -18.18 8.35 -13.35
CA VAL A 256 -17.09 8.53 -14.33
C VAL A 256 -16.71 7.15 -14.86
N ILE A 257 -16.74 6.97 -16.17
CA ILE A 257 -16.34 5.75 -16.85
C ILE A 257 -15.16 6.09 -17.75
N GLU A 258 -14.00 5.50 -17.46
CA GLU A 258 -12.78 5.66 -18.25
C GLU A 258 -12.27 4.30 -18.67
N ASN A 259 -12.49 3.94 -19.96
CA ASN A 259 -12.30 2.58 -20.48
C ASN A 259 -13.17 1.56 -19.70
N SER A 260 -12.55 0.68 -18.91
CA SER A 260 -13.24 -0.30 -18.05
C SER A 260 -13.25 0.08 -16.57
N SER A 261 -12.73 1.24 -16.22
CA SER A 261 -12.73 1.76 -14.85
C SER A 261 -13.96 2.60 -14.57
N VAL A 262 -14.60 2.37 -13.44
CA VAL A 262 -15.82 3.04 -13.01
C VAL A 262 -15.61 3.64 -11.63
N THR A 263 -15.84 4.95 -11.51
CA THR A 263 -15.81 5.66 -10.24
C THR A 263 -17.20 6.26 -9.98
N LEU A 264 -17.79 5.92 -8.84
CA LEU A 264 -19.07 6.47 -8.40
C LEU A 264 -18.80 7.67 -7.48
N ILE A 265 -19.22 8.85 -7.89
CA ILE A 265 -18.98 10.09 -7.14
C ILE A 265 -20.06 10.31 -6.08
N ASN A 266 -19.63 10.56 -4.83
CA ASN A 266 -20.50 10.68 -3.66
C ASN A 266 -21.44 9.48 -3.53
N SER A 267 -20.88 8.28 -3.71
CA SER A 267 -21.66 7.05 -3.64
C SER A 267 -21.90 6.59 -2.21
N VAL A 268 -23.05 5.95 -2.01
CA VAL A 268 -23.34 5.19 -0.80
C VAL A 268 -23.96 3.86 -1.22
N ILE A 269 -23.35 2.76 -0.80
CA ILE A 269 -23.90 1.42 -0.93
C ILE A 269 -24.29 0.96 0.47
N THR A 270 -25.58 0.83 0.70
CA THR A 270 -26.09 0.43 2.02
C THR A 270 -25.74 -1.02 2.35
N ALA A 271 -25.51 -1.29 3.63
CA ALA A 271 -25.23 -2.63 4.15
C ALA A 271 -26.26 -3.66 3.69
N GLY A 272 -25.81 -4.88 3.43
CA GLY A 272 -26.66 -5.99 2.99
C GLY A 272 -25.97 -6.86 1.93
N SER A 273 -26.76 -7.70 1.26
CA SER A 273 -26.29 -8.58 0.19
C SER A 273 -27.14 -8.44 -1.07
N GLY A 274 -26.57 -8.83 -2.21
CA GLY A 274 -27.21 -8.84 -3.52
C GLY A 274 -26.76 -7.70 -4.43
N THR A 275 -27.44 -7.56 -5.57
CA THR A 275 -27.05 -6.63 -6.64
C THR A 275 -27.07 -5.18 -6.17
N ILE A 276 -25.98 -4.49 -6.42
CA ILE A 276 -25.81 -3.06 -6.12
C ILE A 276 -25.90 -2.19 -7.37
N LEU A 277 -25.39 -2.68 -8.50
CA LEU A 277 -25.37 -1.98 -9.78
C LEU A 277 -25.74 -2.91 -10.93
N ASN A 278 -26.33 -2.34 -11.97
CA ASN A 278 -26.42 -2.97 -13.29
C ASN A 278 -25.45 -2.25 -14.24
N ILE A 279 -24.51 -3.00 -14.80
CA ILE A 279 -23.52 -2.50 -15.75
C ILE A 279 -24.07 -2.72 -17.15
N ASN A 280 -24.42 -1.65 -17.83
CA ASN A 280 -24.94 -1.68 -19.19
C ASN A 280 -23.76 -1.68 -20.17
N LEU A 281 -23.72 -2.67 -21.02
CA LEU A 281 -22.66 -2.91 -22.01
C LEU A 281 -23.20 -2.67 -23.42
N PHE A 282 -22.33 -2.27 -24.33
CA PHE A 282 -22.58 -2.28 -25.77
C PHE A 282 -21.73 -3.33 -26.45
N ASN A 283 -22.35 -4.20 -27.25
CA ASN A 283 -21.70 -5.31 -27.92
C ASN A 283 -21.16 -4.89 -29.29
N ASN A 284 -19.84 -4.87 -29.43
CA ASN A 284 -19.14 -4.43 -30.65
C ASN A 284 -18.94 -5.56 -31.69
N THR A 285 -19.61 -6.68 -31.53
CA THR A 285 -19.47 -7.85 -32.42
C THR A 285 -20.81 -8.32 -32.96
N GLY A 286 -20.81 -8.86 -34.16
CA GLY A 286 -21.94 -9.58 -34.77
C GLY A 286 -21.81 -11.10 -34.66
N ILE A 287 -20.85 -11.61 -33.93
CA ILE A 287 -20.56 -13.04 -33.78
C ILE A 287 -21.03 -13.47 -32.39
N GLU A 288 -21.79 -14.58 -32.36
CA GLU A 288 -22.15 -15.27 -31.13
C GLU A 288 -20.87 -15.72 -30.39
N THR A 289 -20.70 -15.27 -29.17
CA THR A 289 -19.49 -15.56 -28.38
C THR A 289 -19.69 -15.29 -26.87
N ASP A 290 -18.87 -15.93 -26.09
CA ASP A 290 -18.76 -15.65 -24.67
C ASP A 290 -17.62 -14.66 -24.40
N VAL A 291 -17.85 -13.74 -23.48
CA VAL A 291 -16.85 -12.80 -22.96
C VAL A 291 -16.67 -13.13 -21.48
N LEU A 292 -15.46 -13.48 -21.09
CA LEU A 292 -15.10 -13.59 -19.68
C LEU A 292 -15.02 -12.19 -19.09
N VAL A 293 -15.65 -11.99 -17.94
CA VAL A 293 -15.65 -10.72 -17.21
C VAL A 293 -15.09 -10.96 -15.83
N SER A 294 -14.04 -10.23 -15.47
CA SER A 294 -13.39 -10.31 -14.16
C SER A 294 -13.13 -8.93 -13.61
N PHE A 295 -12.93 -8.85 -12.30
CA PHE A 295 -12.43 -7.63 -11.68
C PHE A 295 -10.90 -7.56 -11.78
N ASP A 296 -10.39 -6.42 -12.20
CA ASP A 296 -8.98 -6.06 -12.05
C ASP A 296 -8.75 -5.33 -10.71
N HIS A 297 -9.71 -4.47 -10.32
CA HIS A 297 -9.63 -3.69 -9.10
C HIS A 297 -11.03 -3.38 -8.55
N CYS A 298 -11.16 -3.38 -7.21
CA CYS A 298 -12.40 -2.99 -6.53
C CYS A 298 -12.06 -2.39 -5.16
N ILE A 299 -12.54 -1.18 -4.89
CA ILE A 299 -12.25 -0.44 -3.67
C ILE A 299 -13.48 0.36 -3.20
N GLY A 300 -13.63 0.49 -1.90
CA GLY A 300 -14.64 1.34 -1.26
C GLY A 300 -14.16 1.81 0.10
N TYR A 301 -14.86 2.78 0.68
CA TYR A 301 -14.46 3.39 1.94
C TYR A 301 -15.64 3.41 2.93
N THR A 302 -15.34 3.46 4.23
CA THR A 302 -16.33 3.74 5.27
C THR A 302 -16.64 5.24 5.33
N ILE A 303 -17.65 5.63 6.13
CA ILE A 303 -17.94 7.05 6.40
C ILE A 303 -16.76 7.79 7.06
N GLU A 304 -15.89 7.06 7.76
CA GLU A 304 -14.70 7.57 8.40
C GLU A 304 -13.47 7.57 7.46
N ASN A 305 -13.70 7.35 6.16
CA ASN A 305 -12.68 7.26 5.12
C ASN A 305 -11.66 6.14 5.35
N GLN A 306 -12.07 5.05 5.98
CA GLN A 306 -11.28 3.82 6.06
C GLN A 306 -11.57 2.98 4.83
N GLU A 307 -10.55 2.44 4.21
CA GLU A 307 -10.72 1.54 3.08
C GLU A 307 -11.37 0.23 3.53
N VAL A 308 -12.32 -0.24 2.72
CA VAL A 308 -12.99 -1.53 2.89
C VAL A 308 -12.24 -2.56 2.07
N GLY A 309 -11.74 -3.60 2.72
CA GLY A 309 -11.20 -4.77 2.04
C GLY A 309 -12.32 -5.49 1.28
N ILE A 310 -12.26 -5.48 -0.04
CA ILE A 310 -13.26 -6.14 -0.89
C ILE A 310 -12.67 -7.39 -1.51
N THR A 311 -13.21 -8.54 -1.11
CA THR A 311 -12.83 -9.83 -1.70
C THR A 311 -13.66 -10.07 -2.96
N ILE A 312 -13.00 -10.34 -4.06
CA ILE A 312 -13.64 -10.72 -5.33
C ILE A 312 -13.85 -12.23 -5.31
N LEU A 313 -15.11 -12.66 -5.43
CA LEU A 313 -15.43 -14.09 -5.31
C LEU A 313 -15.43 -14.84 -6.64
N ASP A 314 -15.89 -14.20 -7.73
CA ASP A 314 -16.14 -14.89 -8.99
C ASP A 314 -15.76 -14.07 -10.23
N GLU A 315 -15.54 -14.79 -11.33
CA GLU A 315 -15.57 -14.31 -12.71
C GLU A 315 -16.93 -14.63 -13.31
N ALA A 316 -17.41 -13.81 -14.23
CA ALA A 316 -18.68 -14.03 -14.93
C ALA A 316 -18.50 -14.31 -16.40
N SER A 317 -19.49 -14.95 -17.01
CA SER A 317 -19.60 -15.11 -18.45
C SER A 317 -20.68 -14.21 -19.00
N TYR A 318 -20.35 -13.38 -19.98
CA TYR A 318 -21.30 -12.56 -20.70
C TYR A 318 -21.49 -13.12 -22.10
N HIS A 319 -22.67 -13.71 -22.36
CA HIS A 319 -22.98 -14.35 -23.63
C HIS A 319 -23.62 -13.38 -24.62
N ILE A 320 -23.03 -13.22 -25.80
CA ILE A 320 -23.56 -12.42 -26.90
C ILE A 320 -24.24 -13.36 -27.92
N ASN A 321 -25.55 -13.25 -28.05
CA ASN A 321 -26.31 -13.93 -29.07
C ASN A 321 -26.17 -13.22 -30.43
N SER A 322 -26.14 -13.98 -31.51
CA SER A 322 -26.09 -13.48 -32.90
C SER A 322 -27.39 -12.80 -33.37
#